data_03a8f3439e1a20d76f3a9f0b675500f1
#
_entry.id   03a8f3439e1a20d76f3a9f0b675500f1
#
_cell.length_a   1.000
_cell.length_b   1.000
_cell.length_c   1.000
_cell.angle_alpha   90.00
_cell.angle_beta   90.00
_cell.angle_gamma   90.00
#
_symmetry.space_group_name_H-M   'P 1'
#
loop_
_entity.id
_entity.type
_entity.pdbx_description
1 polymer ?
#
loop_
_entity_poly.entity_id
_entity_poly.type
_entity_poly.pdbx_seq_one_letter_code
_entity_poly.pdbx_strand_id
1 'polypeptide(L)' 'MTTLEMQNLSNLEKELTEVEEKTFRLISFITLYKQYDDLPRKERRLVLKQHKFAYKYYATLKKRIKLIKSR' A
#
# COMPACT_ATOMS: atom_id res chain seq x y z
N MET A 1 -5.25 16.09 -21.27
CA MET A 1 -5.11 16.18 -19.80
C MET A 1 -4.68 17.58 -19.43
N THR A 2 -5.35 18.22 -18.47
CA THR A 2 -4.97 19.57 -18.00
C THR A 2 -3.73 19.51 -17.13
N THR A 3 -3.10 20.67 -16.90
CA THR A 3 -1.94 20.76 -16.01
C THR A 3 -2.30 20.29 -14.60
N LEU A 4 -3.49 20.65 -14.10
CA LEU A 4 -3.96 20.23 -12.79
C LEU A 4 -4.14 18.72 -12.71
N GLU A 5 -4.71 18.11 -13.74
CA GLU A 5 -4.89 16.66 -13.80
C GLU A 5 -3.54 15.92 -13.83
N MET A 6 -2.57 16.45 -14.59
CA MET A 6 -1.23 15.88 -14.64
C MET A 6 -0.53 15.96 -13.28
N GLN A 7 -0.70 17.08 -12.56
CA GLN A 7 -0.14 17.28 -11.25
C GLN A 7 -0.76 16.30 -10.22
N ASN A 8 -2.09 16.13 -10.27
CA ASN A 8 -2.80 15.19 -9.42
C ASN A 8 -2.37 13.76 -9.70
N LEU A 9 -2.19 13.42 -10.98
CA LEU A 9 -1.71 12.09 -11.36
C LEU A 9 -0.31 11.82 -10.81
N SER A 10 0.59 12.79 -10.93
CA SER A 10 1.95 12.68 -10.39
C SER A 10 1.93 12.46 -8.87
N ASN A 11 1.08 13.19 -8.15
CA ASN A 11 0.93 13.04 -6.70
C ASN A 11 0.40 11.65 -6.33
N LEU A 12 -0.57 11.14 -7.10
CA LEU A 12 -1.11 9.79 -6.87
C LEU A 12 -0.08 8.71 -7.15
N GLU A 13 0.72 8.87 -8.19
CA GLU A 13 1.78 7.90 -8.51
C GLU A 13 2.85 7.86 -7.43
N LYS A 14 3.21 9.02 -6.88
CA LYS A 14 4.15 9.11 -5.76
C LYS A 14 3.58 8.42 -4.52
N GLU A 15 2.32 8.68 -4.20
CA GLU A 15 1.63 8.04 -3.08
C GLU A 15 1.57 6.52 -3.27
N LEU A 16 1.30 6.07 -4.49
CA LEU A 16 1.28 4.63 -4.81
C LEU A 16 2.62 3.97 -4.48
N THR A 17 3.73 4.60 -4.88
CA THR A 17 5.07 4.08 -4.59
C THR A 17 5.30 3.97 -3.09
N GLU A 18 4.91 4.98 -2.32
CA GLU A 18 5.06 4.98 -0.86
C GLU A 18 4.23 3.88 -0.19
N VAL A 19 2.98 3.71 -0.63
CA VAL A 19 2.09 2.66 -0.09
C VAL A 19 2.58 1.28 -0.50
N GLU A 20 3.04 1.13 -1.73
CA GLU A 20 3.63 -0.14 -2.21
C GLU A 20 4.80 -0.56 -1.34
N GLU A 21 5.72 0.36 -1.03
CA GLU A 21 6.87 0.07 -0.17
C GLU A 21 6.42 -0.35 1.24
N LYS A 22 5.45 0.35 1.82
CA LYS A 22 4.93 0.00 3.13
C LYS A 22 4.27 -1.38 3.14
N THR A 23 3.48 -1.67 2.12
CA THR A 23 2.80 -2.96 1.98
C THR A 23 3.81 -4.09 1.84
N PHE A 24 4.84 -3.88 1.02
CA PHE A 24 5.91 -4.85 0.83
C PHE A 24 6.69 -5.10 2.12
N ARG A 25 7.01 -4.05 2.88
CA ARG A 25 7.71 -4.21 4.17
C ARG A 25 6.88 -5.00 5.18
N LEU A 26 5.56 -4.77 5.22
CA LEU A 26 4.67 -5.50 6.12
C LEU A 26 4.61 -6.99 5.76
N ILE A 27 4.45 -7.32 4.48
CA ILE A 27 4.41 -8.73 4.08
C ILE A 27 5.76 -9.40 4.28
N SER A 28 6.86 -8.70 4.04
CA SER A 28 8.20 -9.21 4.29
C SER A 28 8.42 -9.50 5.77
N PHE A 29 7.96 -8.60 6.64
CA PHE A 29 8.03 -8.80 8.09
C PHE A 29 7.26 -10.06 8.53
N ILE A 30 6.05 -10.24 8.00
CA ILE A 30 5.18 -11.37 8.33
C ILE A 30 5.79 -12.70 7.86
N THR A 31 6.39 -12.71 6.67
CA THR A 31 6.81 -13.96 6.01
C THR A 31 8.28 -14.32 6.23
N LEU A 32 9.14 -13.32 6.46
CA LEU A 32 10.60 -13.55 6.46
C LEU A 32 11.25 -13.35 7.82
N TYR A 33 10.64 -12.59 8.71
CA TYR A 33 11.27 -12.26 9.99
C TYR A 33 10.71 -13.07 11.14
N LYS A 34 11.62 -13.71 11.88
CA LYS A 34 11.28 -14.46 13.09
C LYS A 34 10.62 -13.59 14.16
N GLN A 35 10.96 -12.30 14.18
CA GLN A 35 10.38 -11.35 15.12
C GLN A 35 8.84 -11.32 15.06
N TYR A 36 8.27 -11.55 13.87
CA TYR A 36 6.81 -11.65 13.75
C TYR A 36 6.27 -12.83 14.54
N ASP A 37 6.91 -13.99 14.43
CA ASP A 37 6.49 -15.21 15.15
C ASP A 37 6.64 -15.06 16.66
N ASP A 38 7.58 -14.22 17.11
CA ASP A 38 7.83 -13.97 18.52
C ASP A 38 6.84 -12.97 19.13
N LEU A 39 6.03 -12.28 18.32
CA LEU A 39 5.02 -11.36 18.81
C LEU A 39 3.87 -12.09 19.50
N PRO A 40 3.28 -11.49 20.55
CA PRO A 40 2.04 -12.01 21.12
C PRO A 40 0.95 -12.12 20.05
N ARG A 41 0.04 -13.09 20.25
CA ARG A 41 -1.03 -13.37 19.28
C ARG A 41 -1.84 -12.13 18.89
N LYS A 42 -2.16 -11.27 19.86
CA LYS A 42 -2.92 -10.04 19.60
C LYS A 42 -2.16 -9.09 18.69
N GLU A 43 -0.85 -8.95 18.91
CA GLU A 43 -0.01 -8.09 18.07
C GLU A 43 0.13 -8.65 16.65
N ARG A 44 0.31 -9.96 16.52
CA ARG A 44 0.36 -10.61 15.20
C ARG A 44 -0.92 -10.34 14.39
N ARG A 45 -2.08 -10.43 15.05
CA ARG A 45 -3.37 -10.14 14.41
C ARG A 45 -3.46 -8.70 13.94
N LEU A 46 -2.94 -7.75 14.73
CA LEU A 46 -2.93 -6.34 14.34
C LEU A 46 -2.02 -6.09 13.14
N VAL A 47 -0.87 -6.74 13.09
CA VAL A 47 0.05 -6.63 11.94
C VAL A 47 -0.61 -7.17 10.68
N LEU A 48 -1.28 -8.33 10.75
CA LEU A 48 -2.02 -8.89 9.61
C LEU A 48 -3.13 -7.96 9.15
N LYS A 49 -3.86 -7.36 10.08
CA LYS A 49 -4.93 -6.42 9.78
C LYS A 49 -4.37 -5.16 9.10
N GLN A 50 -3.25 -4.64 9.60
CA GLN A 50 -2.58 -3.50 9.01
C GLN A 50 -2.15 -3.79 7.57
N HIS A 51 -1.58 -4.96 7.31
CA HIS A 51 -1.21 -5.38 5.96
C HIS A 51 -2.43 -5.45 5.05
N LYS A 52 -3.54 -6.00 5.53
CA LYS A 52 -4.78 -6.09 4.76
C LYS A 52 -5.28 -4.72 4.33
N PHE A 53 -5.28 -3.75 5.24
CA PHE A 53 -5.70 -2.39 4.91
C PHE A 53 -4.71 -1.67 3.99
N ALA A 54 -3.43 -1.87 4.20
CA ALA A 54 -2.40 -1.30 3.33
C ALA A 54 -2.54 -1.84 1.90
N TYR A 55 -2.78 -3.13 1.74
CA TYR A 55 -2.99 -3.75 0.43
C TYR A 55 -4.25 -3.22 -0.25
N LYS A 56 -5.35 -3.06 0.48
CA LYS A 56 -6.58 -2.50 -0.09
C LYS A 56 -6.38 -1.05 -0.54
N TYR A 57 -5.65 -0.28 0.22
CA TYR A 57 -5.32 1.10 -0.13
C TYR A 57 -4.49 1.14 -1.41
N TYR A 58 -3.46 0.32 -1.49
CA TYR A 58 -2.62 0.17 -2.66
C TYR A 58 -3.45 -0.17 -3.91
N ALA A 59 -4.30 -1.19 -3.81
CA ALA A 59 -5.14 -1.61 -4.92
C ALA A 59 -6.11 -0.51 -5.37
N THR A 60 -6.65 0.26 -4.44
CA THR A 60 -7.54 1.37 -4.72
C THR A 60 -6.81 2.49 -5.46
N LEU A 61 -5.60 2.83 -5.04
CA LEU A 61 -4.78 3.84 -5.72
C LEU A 61 -4.47 3.42 -7.16
N LYS A 62 -4.13 2.15 -7.38
CA LYS A 62 -3.90 1.63 -8.74
C LYS A 62 -5.12 1.80 -9.63
N LYS A 63 -6.30 1.52 -9.12
CA LYS A 63 -7.56 1.68 -9.87
C LYS A 63 -7.82 3.14 -10.19
N ARG A 64 -7.59 4.05 -9.25
CA ARG A 64 -7.76 5.48 -9.47
C ARG A 64 -6.84 5.99 -10.57
N ILE A 65 -5.57 5.61 -10.51
CA ILE A 65 -4.58 6.00 -11.53
C ILE A 65 -4.97 5.46 -12.90
N LYS A 66 -5.38 4.19 -12.96
CA LYS A 66 -5.81 3.56 -14.22
C LYS A 66 -7.00 4.31 -14.85
N LEU A 67 -7.98 4.70 -14.04
CA LEU A 67 -9.14 5.46 -14.53
C LEU A 67 -8.73 6.83 -15.09
N ILE A 68 -7.81 7.52 -14.41
CA ILE A 68 -7.33 8.82 -14.87
C ILE A 68 -6.59 8.66 -16.21
N LYS A 69 -5.72 7.66 -16.32
CA LYS A 69 -4.93 7.42 -17.56
C LYS A 69 -5.80 6.98 -18.73
N SER A 70 -6.95 6.38 -18.47
CA SER A 70 -7.87 5.92 -19.53
C SER A 70 -8.79 7.00 -20.09
N ARG A 71 -8.79 8.20 -19.53
CA ARG A 71 -9.60 9.34 -20.00
C ARG A 71 -9.08 9.98 -21.27
#